data_17f8bae3bd74e2db92cd73b067c5c4fc
#
_entry.id   17f8bae3bd74e2db92cd73b067c5c4fc
#
_cell.length_a   1.000
_cell.length_b   1.000
_cell.length_c   1.000
_cell.angle_alpha   90.00
_cell.angle_beta   90.00
_cell.angle_gamma   90.00
#
_symmetry.space_group_name_H-M   'P 1'
#
loop_
_entity.id
_entity.type
_entity.pdbx_description
1 polymer ?
#
loop_
_entity_poly.entity_id
_entity_poly.type
_entity_poly.pdbx_seq_one_letter_code
_entity_poly.pdbx_strand_id
1 'polypeptide(L)'
;KLQMAAVDAAKAQLEAGEKELAAQKAALPDTMQSGADKLVSSEAQVLEFEEQLQQIELLVNLKKVADPLLSYAEAALRNAEKALDEAEPEDEDYIELRDALAKAQAAYDNIYNQLQGYQQQLDAGKRQMYKQGLISSPNLSNDQLVTEAKAALRKMKLQLLQGQLQLTTG
;
A
#
# COMPACT_ATOMS: atom_id res chain seq x y z
N LYS A 1 -9.18 -10.76 4.19
CA LYS A 1 -9.62 -11.26 5.51
C LYS A 1 -8.50 -11.93 6.29
N LEU A 2 -7.69 -12.78 5.67
CA LEU A 2 -6.56 -13.45 6.33
C LEU A 2 -5.46 -12.46 6.75
N GLN A 3 -5.22 -11.41 5.98
CA GLN A 3 -4.22 -10.38 6.30
C GLN A 3 -4.66 -9.50 7.48
N MET A 4 -5.95 -9.17 7.58
CA MET A 4 -6.48 -8.42 8.72
C MET A 4 -6.45 -9.24 10.01
N ALA A 5 -6.74 -10.54 9.94
CA ALA A 5 -6.65 -11.44 11.10
C ALA A 5 -5.20 -11.55 11.60
N ALA A 6 -4.21 -11.57 10.69
CA ALA A 6 -2.78 -11.59 11.05
C ALA A 6 -2.35 -10.28 11.70
N VAL A 7 -2.84 -9.15 11.22
CA VAL A 7 -2.58 -7.82 11.82
C VAL A 7 -3.19 -7.71 13.20
N ASP A 8 -4.43 -8.16 13.36
CA ASP A 8 -5.12 -8.16 14.65
C ASP A 8 -4.43 -9.07 15.67
N ALA A 9 -3.96 -10.25 15.24
CA ALA A 9 -3.18 -11.14 16.09
C ALA A 9 -1.85 -10.50 16.51
N ALA A 10 -1.17 -9.82 15.59
CA ALA A 10 0.07 -9.11 15.87
C ALA A 10 -0.15 -7.96 16.86
N LYS A 11 -1.24 -7.21 16.73
CA LYS A 11 -1.63 -6.16 17.68
C LYS A 11 -1.90 -6.74 19.07
N ALA A 12 -2.63 -7.84 19.16
CA ALA A 12 -2.91 -8.51 20.43
C ALA A 12 -1.61 -8.98 21.12
N GLN A 13 -0.68 -9.55 20.36
CA GLN A 13 0.64 -9.94 20.88
C GLN A 13 1.45 -8.74 21.35
N LEU A 14 1.39 -7.64 20.61
CA LEU A 14 2.07 -6.40 20.99
C LEU A 14 1.50 -5.83 22.28
N GLU A 15 0.19 -5.78 22.44
CA GLU A 15 -0.47 -5.32 23.65
C GLU A 15 -0.12 -6.18 24.87
N ALA A 16 -0.08 -7.52 24.69
CA ALA A 16 0.35 -8.44 25.73
C ALA A 16 1.82 -8.21 26.11
N GLY A 17 2.69 -8.01 25.11
CA GLY A 17 4.09 -7.67 25.32
C GLY A 17 4.28 -6.34 26.04
N GLU A 18 3.49 -5.33 25.70
CA GLU A 18 3.50 -4.03 26.37
C GLU A 18 3.12 -4.14 27.85
N LYS A 19 2.10 -4.92 28.18
CA LYS A 19 1.67 -5.16 29.56
C LYS A 19 2.75 -5.86 30.36
N GLU A 20 3.38 -6.86 29.76
CA GLU A 20 4.46 -7.61 30.41
C GLU A 20 5.68 -6.71 30.62
N LEU A 21 6.05 -5.91 29.62
CA LEU A 21 7.12 -4.93 29.73
C LEU A 21 6.83 -3.88 30.80
N ALA A 22 5.60 -3.41 30.91
CA ALA A 22 5.19 -2.44 31.94
C ALA A 22 5.32 -3.05 33.34
N ALA A 23 4.99 -4.33 33.51
CA ALA A 23 5.15 -5.04 34.79
C ALA A 23 6.63 -5.22 35.15
N GLN A 24 7.47 -5.60 34.18
CA GLN A 24 8.92 -5.70 34.37
C GLN A 24 9.58 -4.34 34.62
N LYS A 25 9.06 -3.30 33.97
CA LYS A 25 9.53 -1.92 34.10
C LYS A 25 9.44 -1.41 35.54
N ALA A 26 8.35 -1.74 36.26
CA ALA A 26 8.18 -1.34 37.64
C ALA A 26 9.26 -1.89 38.58
N ALA A 27 9.96 -2.95 38.19
CA ALA A 27 10.99 -3.61 38.98
C ALA A 27 12.43 -3.30 38.50
N LEU A 28 12.59 -2.48 37.43
CA LEU A 28 13.89 -2.19 36.82
C LEU A 28 14.43 -0.82 37.22
N PRO A 29 15.80 -0.64 37.24
CA PRO A 29 16.40 0.69 37.38
C PRO A 29 16.01 1.65 36.24
N ASP A 30 16.04 2.96 36.48
CA ASP A 30 15.61 4.00 35.55
C ASP A 30 16.27 3.89 34.16
N THR A 31 17.53 3.52 34.09
CA THR A 31 18.25 3.35 32.81
C THR A 31 17.69 2.21 31.97
N MET A 32 17.26 1.12 32.60
CA MET A 32 16.66 -0.02 31.93
C MET A 32 15.20 0.25 31.54
N GLN A 33 14.48 1.05 32.33
CA GLN A 33 13.13 1.51 32.01
C GLN A 33 13.12 2.35 30.73
N SER A 34 14.08 3.24 30.55
CA SER A 34 14.23 4.05 29.34
C SER A 34 14.47 3.16 28.11
N GLY A 35 15.27 2.09 28.25
CA GLY A 35 15.48 1.13 27.17
C GLY A 35 14.22 0.35 26.81
N ALA A 36 13.44 -0.06 27.82
CA ALA A 36 12.17 -0.74 27.63
C ALA A 36 11.15 0.15 26.92
N ASP A 37 11.07 1.44 27.30
CA ASP A 37 10.18 2.42 26.65
C ASP A 37 10.53 2.62 25.16
N LYS A 38 11.82 2.72 24.85
CA LYS A 38 12.29 2.82 23.46
C LYS A 38 11.94 1.57 22.65
N LEU A 39 12.02 0.40 23.26
CA LEU A 39 11.69 -0.86 22.62
C LEU A 39 10.21 -0.94 22.27
N VAL A 40 9.32 -0.57 23.20
CA VAL A 40 7.87 -0.53 22.98
C VAL A 40 7.52 0.46 21.85
N SER A 41 8.15 1.63 21.86
CA SER A 41 7.96 2.63 20.80
C SER A 41 8.43 2.10 19.44
N SER A 42 9.56 1.40 19.41
CA SER A 42 10.10 0.79 18.18
C SER A 42 9.20 -0.31 17.64
N GLU A 43 8.64 -1.15 18.52
CA GLU A 43 7.67 -2.18 18.13
C GLU A 43 6.42 -1.57 17.49
N ALA A 44 5.90 -0.50 18.07
CA ALA A 44 4.73 0.22 17.53
C ALA A 44 5.05 0.81 16.15
N GLN A 45 6.23 1.38 15.96
CA GLN A 45 6.66 1.92 14.67
C GLN A 45 6.81 0.84 13.60
N VAL A 46 7.36 -0.32 13.96
CA VAL A 46 7.49 -1.46 13.05
C VAL A 46 6.11 -1.93 12.60
N LEU A 47 5.18 -2.09 13.52
CA LEU A 47 3.83 -2.54 13.21
C LEU A 47 3.10 -1.53 12.29
N GLU A 48 3.20 -0.25 12.58
CA GLU A 48 2.62 0.81 11.75
C GLU A 48 3.19 0.79 10.34
N PHE A 49 4.50 0.67 10.23
CA PHE A 49 5.18 0.60 8.95
C PHE A 49 4.77 -0.66 8.15
N GLU A 50 4.64 -1.78 8.83
CA GLU A 50 4.19 -3.04 8.22
C GLU A 50 2.77 -2.89 7.63
N GLU A 51 1.85 -2.23 8.35
CA GLU A 51 0.52 -1.93 7.85
C GLU A 51 0.56 -1.02 6.62
N GLN A 52 1.37 0.02 6.64
CA GLN A 52 1.56 0.93 5.50
C GLN A 52 2.10 0.18 4.29
N LEU A 53 3.07 -0.69 4.49
CA LEU A 53 3.65 -1.50 3.41
C LEU A 53 2.63 -2.45 2.79
N GLN A 54 1.79 -3.09 3.61
CA GLN A 54 0.71 -3.94 3.12
C GLN A 54 -0.28 -3.18 2.24
N GLN A 55 -0.64 -1.96 2.61
CA GLN A 55 -1.51 -1.09 1.81
C GLN A 55 -0.85 -0.72 0.49
N ILE A 56 0.43 -0.39 0.51
CA ILE A 56 1.20 -0.07 -0.70
C ILE A 56 1.27 -1.27 -1.64
N GLU A 57 1.55 -2.45 -1.13
CA GLU A 57 1.57 -3.69 -1.93
C GLU A 57 0.22 -3.96 -2.56
N LEU A 58 -0.86 -3.74 -1.82
CA LEU A 58 -2.22 -3.89 -2.33
C LEU A 58 -2.48 -2.92 -3.49
N LEU A 59 -2.11 -1.65 -3.34
CA LEU A 59 -2.27 -0.63 -4.38
C LEU A 59 -1.45 -0.96 -5.63
N VAL A 60 -0.21 -1.41 -5.46
CA VAL A 60 0.65 -1.84 -6.57
C VAL A 60 0.02 -3.01 -7.33
N ASN A 61 -0.50 -4.00 -6.60
CA ASN A 61 -1.16 -5.16 -7.20
C ASN A 61 -2.46 -4.78 -7.91
N LEU A 62 -3.28 -3.91 -7.31
CA LEU A 62 -4.51 -3.41 -7.94
C LEU A 62 -4.19 -2.68 -9.24
N LYS A 63 -3.14 -1.86 -9.25
CA LYS A 63 -2.71 -1.16 -10.46
C LYS A 63 -2.24 -2.14 -11.53
N LYS A 64 -1.47 -3.16 -11.18
CA LYS A 64 -1.00 -4.20 -12.13
C LYS A 64 -2.16 -4.96 -12.76
N VAL A 65 -3.23 -5.20 -12.02
CA VAL A 65 -4.44 -5.84 -12.54
C VAL A 65 -5.24 -4.87 -13.43
N ALA A 66 -5.32 -3.62 -13.03
CA ALA A 66 -6.12 -2.62 -13.73
C ALA A 66 -5.47 -2.09 -15.01
N ASP A 67 -4.12 -2.03 -15.09
CA ASP A 67 -3.41 -1.55 -16.28
C ASP A 67 -3.80 -2.30 -17.57
N PRO A 68 -3.83 -3.64 -17.61
CA PRO A 68 -4.30 -4.36 -18.79
C PRO A 68 -5.77 -4.10 -19.12
N LEU A 69 -6.61 -3.91 -18.09
CA LEU A 69 -8.03 -3.58 -18.27
C LEU A 69 -8.20 -2.22 -18.91
N LEU A 70 -7.35 -1.24 -18.56
CA LEU A 70 -7.35 0.07 -19.20
C LEU A 70 -7.00 -0.03 -20.69
N SER A 71 -5.98 -0.81 -21.05
CA SER A 71 -5.59 -1.03 -22.43
C SER A 71 -6.71 -1.68 -23.23
N TYR A 72 -7.41 -2.64 -22.62
CA TYR A 72 -8.56 -3.31 -23.23
C TYR A 72 -9.72 -2.34 -23.44
N ALA A 73 -10.01 -1.51 -22.42
CA ALA A 73 -11.07 -0.49 -22.50
C ALA A 73 -10.75 0.58 -23.55
N GLU A 74 -9.48 0.96 -23.67
CA GLU A 74 -9.00 1.91 -24.69
C GLU A 74 -9.21 1.35 -26.09
N ALA A 75 -8.88 0.08 -26.33
CA ALA A 75 -9.11 -0.57 -27.61
C ALA A 75 -10.60 -0.65 -27.94
N ALA A 76 -11.43 -0.99 -26.97
CA ALA A 76 -12.88 -1.04 -27.14
C ALA A 76 -13.45 0.34 -27.47
N LEU A 77 -12.93 1.39 -26.83
CA LEU A 77 -13.34 2.78 -27.08
C LEU A 77 -12.98 3.19 -28.51
N ARG A 78 -11.76 2.91 -28.96
CA ARG A 78 -11.32 3.21 -30.34
C ARG A 78 -12.17 2.48 -31.37
N ASN A 79 -12.48 1.21 -31.12
CA ASN A 79 -13.34 0.43 -32.02
C ASN A 79 -14.74 1.00 -32.09
N ALA A 80 -15.31 1.45 -30.96
CA ALA A 80 -16.62 2.06 -30.92
C ALA A 80 -16.64 3.41 -31.63
N GLU A 81 -15.59 4.23 -31.48
CA GLU A 81 -15.42 5.50 -32.18
C GLU A 81 -15.37 5.28 -33.70
N LYS A 82 -14.58 4.32 -34.15
CA LYS A 82 -14.44 3.98 -35.55
C LYS A 82 -15.74 3.49 -36.15
N ALA A 83 -16.44 2.61 -35.44
CA ALA A 83 -17.73 2.08 -35.91
C ALA A 83 -18.77 3.18 -36.10
N LEU A 84 -18.82 4.14 -35.16
CA LEU A 84 -19.73 5.27 -35.25
C LEU A 84 -19.35 6.23 -36.38
N ASP A 85 -18.04 6.51 -36.56
CA ASP A 85 -17.55 7.39 -37.63
C ASP A 85 -17.86 6.84 -39.03
N GLU A 86 -17.86 5.52 -39.18
CA GLU A 86 -18.15 4.84 -40.45
C GLU A 86 -19.67 4.70 -40.70
N ALA A 87 -20.49 4.89 -39.66
CA ALA A 87 -21.95 4.78 -39.78
C ALA A 87 -22.58 6.08 -40.25
N GLU A 88 -23.67 5.94 -41.02
CA GLU A 88 -24.48 7.07 -41.44
C GLU A 88 -25.61 7.27 -40.42
N PRO A 89 -26.07 8.55 -40.17
CA PRO A 89 -27.16 8.78 -39.22
C PRO A 89 -28.48 8.06 -39.59
N GLU A 90 -28.66 7.68 -40.83
CA GLU A 90 -29.82 6.96 -41.31
C GLU A 90 -29.75 5.44 -41.09
N ASP A 91 -28.60 4.90 -40.71
CA ASP A 91 -28.43 3.48 -40.47
C ASP A 91 -29.26 3.02 -39.29
N GLU A 92 -29.87 1.83 -39.38
CA GLU A 92 -30.74 1.27 -38.35
C GLU A 92 -30.01 1.10 -37.02
N ASP A 93 -28.71 0.80 -37.07
CA ASP A 93 -27.87 0.53 -35.88
C ASP A 93 -27.12 1.77 -35.36
N TYR A 94 -27.35 2.96 -35.96
CA TYR A 94 -26.64 4.19 -35.57
C TYR A 94 -26.82 4.52 -34.07
N ILE A 95 -28.05 4.40 -33.56
CA ILE A 95 -28.35 4.67 -32.14
C ILE A 95 -27.63 3.68 -31.23
N GLU A 96 -27.63 2.39 -31.64
CA GLU A 96 -26.90 1.34 -30.87
C GLU A 96 -25.41 1.60 -30.83
N LEU A 97 -24.82 2.01 -31.96
CA LEU A 97 -23.40 2.37 -32.05
C LEU A 97 -23.05 3.57 -31.18
N ARG A 98 -23.91 4.57 -31.16
CA ARG A 98 -23.78 5.76 -30.31
C ARG A 98 -23.84 5.37 -28.82
N ASP A 99 -24.78 4.51 -28.45
CA ASP A 99 -24.94 4.01 -27.08
C ASP A 99 -23.72 3.16 -26.67
N ALA A 100 -23.20 2.33 -27.59
CA ALA A 100 -22.00 1.52 -27.37
C ALA A 100 -20.77 2.41 -27.12
N LEU A 101 -20.64 3.50 -27.87
CA LEU A 101 -19.57 4.48 -27.66
C LEU A 101 -19.66 5.11 -26.26
N ALA A 102 -20.87 5.53 -25.86
CA ALA A 102 -21.10 6.13 -24.55
C ALA A 102 -20.71 5.16 -23.42
N LYS A 103 -21.06 3.88 -23.54
CA LYS A 103 -20.72 2.83 -22.57
C LYS A 103 -19.20 2.57 -22.54
N ALA A 104 -18.57 2.52 -23.70
CA ALA A 104 -17.12 2.31 -23.81
C ALA A 104 -16.36 3.49 -23.18
N GLN A 105 -16.81 4.71 -23.40
CA GLN A 105 -16.24 5.91 -22.80
C GLN A 105 -16.38 5.90 -21.28
N ALA A 106 -17.55 5.56 -20.77
CA ALA A 106 -17.79 5.46 -19.33
C ALA A 106 -16.91 4.39 -18.66
N ALA A 107 -16.76 3.23 -19.31
CA ALA A 107 -15.90 2.15 -18.81
C ALA A 107 -14.43 2.59 -18.78
N TYR A 108 -13.96 3.23 -19.83
CA TYR A 108 -12.60 3.76 -19.90
C TYR A 108 -12.35 4.79 -18.80
N ASP A 109 -13.24 5.78 -18.68
CA ASP A 109 -13.11 6.85 -17.70
C ASP A 109 -13.09 6.31 -16.26
N ASN A 110 -13.92 5.31 -15.97
CA ASN A 110 -13.98 4.68 -14.66
C ASN A 110 -12.64 4.02 -14.30
N ILE A 111 -12.09 3.21 -15.20
CA ILE A 111 -10.81 2.51 -14.98
C ILE A 111 -9.67 3.54 -14.87
N TYR A 112 -9.66 4.53 -15.77
CA TYR A 112 -8.66 5.60 -15.76
C TYR A 112 -8.64 6.35 -14.43
N ASN A 113 -9.82 6.74 -13.93
CA ASN A 113 -9.95 7.48 -12.67
C ASN A 113 -9.50 6.63 -11.48
N GLN A 114 -9.83 5.32 -11.47
CA GLN A 114 -9.36 4.41 -10.43
C GLN A 114 -7.83 4.30 -10.43
N LEU A 115 -7.22 4.16 -11.60
CA LEU A 115 -5.76 4.09 -11.72
C LEU A 115 -5.07 5.37 -11.27
N GLN A 116 -5.65 6.52 -11.60
CA GLN A 116 -5.14 7.81 -11.13
C GLN A 116 -5.21 7.90 -9.60
N GLY A 117 -6.31 7.43 -9.00
CA GLY A 117 -6.46 7.38 -7.55
C GLY A 117 -5.41 6.50 -6.89
N TYR A 118 -5.16 5.31 -7.43
CA TYR A 118 -4.12 4.40 -6.91
C TYR A 118 -2.74 5.04 -7.01
N GLN A 119 -2.42 5.65 -8.16
CA GLN A 119 -1.11 6.29 -8.34
C GLN A 119 -0.92 7.48 -7.41
N GLN A 120 -1.95 8.29 -7.18
CA GLN A 120 -1.89 9.41 -6.24
C GLN A 120 -1.60 8.94 -4.82
N GLN A 121 -2.25 7.85 -4.39
CA GLN A 121 -2.01 7.26 -3.08
C GLN A 121 -0.59 6.68 -2.96
N LEU A 122 -0.10 6.03 -4.02
CA LEU A 122 1.27 5.53 -4.06
C LEU A 122 2.29 6.67 -4.01
N ASP A 123 2.07 7.74 -4.75
CA ASP A 123 2.95 8.90 -4.75
C ASP A 123 2.97 9.60 -3.37
N ALA A 124 1.82 9.69 -2.71
CA ALA A 124 1.73 10.20 -1.34
C ALA A 124 2.50 9.32 -0.36
N GLY A 125 2.38 8.00 -0.49
CA GLY A 125 3.12 7.02 0.30
C GLY A 125 4.64 7.15 0.09
N LYS A 126 5.08 7.34 -1.15
CA LYS A 126 6.49 7.57 -1.48
C LYS A 126 7.04 8.81 -0.78
N ARG A 127 6.31 9.92 -0.85
CA ARG A 127 6.72 11.17 -0.19
C ARG A 127 6.84 11.00 1.32
N GLN A 128 5.86 10.34 1.93
CA GLN A 128 5.85 10.10 3.36
C GLN A 128 7.00 9.22 3.80
N MET A 129 7.23 8.10 3.10
CA MET A 129 8.33 7.18 3.41
C MET A 129 9.70 7.83 3.19
N TYR A 130 9.83 8.66 2.17
CA TYR A 130 11.06 9.42 1.95
C TYR A 130 11.34 10.38 3.10
N LYS A 131 10.33 11.10 3.58
CA LYS A 131 10.46 11.99 4.74
C LYS A 131 10.87 11.25 6.01
N GLN A 132 10.42 10.02 6.17
CA GLN A 132 10.76 9.16 7.29
C GLN A 132 12.13 8.48 7.15
N GLY A 133 12.80 8.64 6.01
CA GLY A 133 14.10 8.03 5.74
C GLY A 133 14.03 6.53 5.41
N LEU A 134 12.86 6.03 5.04
CA LEU A 134 12.64 4.61 4.78
C LEU A 134 12.96 4.20 3.34
N ILE A 135 12.94 5.15 2.41
CA ILE A 135 13.30 4.94 1.01
C ILE A 135 14.29 6.01 0.56
N SER A 136 15.00 5.73 -0.52
CA SER A 136 16.11 6.57 -1.01
C SER A 136 15.67 7.80 -1.81
N SER A 137 14.46 7.78 -2.37
CA SER A 137 13.96 8.86 -3.23
C SER A 137 12.44 8.87 -3.27
N PRO A 138 11.79 10.07 -3.38
CA PRO A 138 10.35 10.14 -3.58
C PRO A 138 9.91 9.81 -5.01
N ASN A 139 10.86 9.60 -5.93
CA ASN A 139 10.60 9.38 -7.35
C ASN A 139 10.85 7.94 -7.80
N LEU A 140 10.87 6.99 -6.87
CA LEU A 140 11.03 5.57 -7.18
C LEU A 140 9.86 5.03 -8.01
N SER A 141 10.13 4.02 -8.83
CA SER A 141 9.04 3.24 -9.43
C SER A 141 8.26 2.50 -8.34
N ASN A 142 7.04 2.05 -8.66
CA ASN A 142 6.22 1.32 -7.69
C ASN A 142 6.91 0.04 -7.22
N ASP A 143 7.58 -0.68 -8.11
CA ASP A 143 8.33 -1.90 -7.74
C ASP A 143 9.55 -1.60 -6.87
N GLN A 144 10.29 -0.53 -7.17
CA GLN A 144 11.41 -0.07 -6.35
C GLN A 144 10.95 0.36 -4.96
N LEU A 145 9.80 1.04 -4.88
CA LEU A 145 9.19 1.42 -3.61
C LEU A 145 8.96 0.20 -2.73
N VAL A 146 8.33 -0.83 -3.26
CA VAL A 146 8.04 -2.07 -2.52
C VAL A 146 9.35 -2.75 -2.08
N THR A 147 10.32 -2.85 -2.97
CA THR A 147 11.61 -3.48 -2.69
C THR A 147 12.35 -2.76 -1.56
N GLU A 148 12.47 -1.43 -1.65
CA GLU A 148 13.18 -0.65 -0.64
C GLU A 148 12.42 -0.61 0.69
N ALA A 149 11.09 -0.52 0.65
CA ALA A 149 10.27 -0.54 1.86
C ALA A 149 10.39 -1.89 2.59
N LYS A 150 10.38 -3.00 1.86
CA LYS A 150 10.61 -4.33 2.45
C LYS A 150 11.99 -4.45 3.09
N ALA A 151 13.02 -3.92 2.43
CA ALA A 151 14.38 -3.92 2.98
C ALA A 151 14.46 -3.08 4.27
N ALA A 152 13.80 -1.91 4.29
CA ALA A 152 13.74 -1.06 5.48
C ALA A 152 13.00 -1.76 6.63
N LEU A 153 11.90 -2.45 6.34
CA LEU A 153 11.15 -3.21 7.35
C LEU A 153 12.00 -4.32 7.96
N ARG A 154 12.72 -5.08 7.13
CA ARG A 154 13.62 -6.13 7.62
C ARG A 154 14.71 -5.56 8.53
N LYS A 155 15.29 -4.43 8.17
CA LYS A 155 16.29 -3.73 8.98
C LYS A 155 15.71 -3.29 10.32
N MET A 156 14.51 -2.73 10.32
CA MET A 156 13.82 -2.30 11.55
C MET A 156 13.53 -3.50 12.45
N LYS A 157 13.05 -4.60 11.91
CA LYS A 157 12.78 -5.85 12.67
C LYS A 157 14.07 -6.41 13.27
N LEU A 158 15.18 -6.38 12.52
CA LEU A 158 16.47 -6.84 13.02
C LEU A 158 16.97 -5.97 14.17
N GLN A 159 16.87 -4.65 14.04
CA GLN A 159 17.23 -3.72 15.12
C GLN A 159 16.39 -3.93 16.37
N LEU A 160 15.08 -4.19 16.17
CA LEU A 160 14.17 -4.50 17.26
C LEU A 160 14.58 -5.77 17.99
N LEU A 161 14.90 -6.83 17.24
CA LEU A 161 15.39 -8.10 17.81
C LEU A 161 16.69 -7.92 18.61
N GLN A 162 17.62 -7.13 18.08
CA GLN A 162 18.86 -6.81 18.78
C GLN A 162 18.60 -6.06 20.09
N GLY A 163 17.67 -5.10 20.07
CA GLY A 163 17.24 -4.38 21.27
C GLY A 163 16.61 -5.29 22.31
N GLN A 164 15.79 -6.24 21.90
CA GLN A 164 15.18 -7.24 22.77
C GLN A 164 16.26 -8.14 23.41
N LEU A 165 17.23 -8.59 22.63
CA LEU A 165 18.33 -9.39 23.13
C LEU A 165 19.18 -8.63 24.17
N GLN A 166 19.45 -7.35 23.94
CA GLN A 166 20.18 -6.52 24.89
C GLN A 166 19.45 -6.38 26.23
N LEU A 167 18.12 -6.25 26.20
CA LEU A 167 17.32 -6.16 27.43
C LEU A 167 17.28 -7.48 28.20
N THR A 168 17.31 -8.63 27.50
CA THR A 168 17.26 -9.94 28.15
C THR A 168 18.63 -10.40 28.68
N THR A 169 19.72 -9.92 28.10
CA THR A 169 21.09 -10.28 28.49
C THR A 169 21.75 -9.27 29.43
N GLY A 170 21.17 -8.09 29.54
CA GLY A 170 21.64 -7.03 30.43
C GLY A 170 20.90 -7.04 31.74
#